data_84cffddedaa65fbe617a2ce89e27b72f
#
_entry.id   84cffddedaa65fbe617a2ce89e27b72f
#
_cell.length_a   1.000
_cell.length_b   1.000
_cell.length_c   1.000
_cell.angle_alpha   90.00
_cell.angle_beta   90.00
_cell.angle_gamma   90.00
#
_symmetry.space_group_name_H-M   'P 1'
#
loop_
_entity.id
_entity.type
_entity.pdbx_description
1 polymer ?
#
loop_
_entity_poly.entity_id
_entity_poly.type
_entity_poly.pdbx_seq_one_letter_code
_entity_poly.pdbx_strand_id
1 'polypeptide(L)'
;MMIREFLNYLQFERNYSARTVKEYGADLKEFELYFKNLDAHLSWESVDSDVIRDWMESMMDKGNSASSVNRRLSALRSFFRFALSRNLVSSDPAHGLTGPKKNKPLPQFVKESEMDELLNGSMWNLSDYKDVCARTIIMAFYETGMRAAE
;
A
#
# COMPACT_ATOMS: atom_id res chain seq x y z
N MET A 1 21.93 -6.01 -6.10
CA MET A 1 22.08 -7.28 -5.37
C MET A 1 21.19 -7.27 -4.14
N MET A 2 21.30 -6.33 -3.23
CA MET A 2 20.56 -6.21 -1.95
C MET A 2 19.02 -6.26 -2.09
N ILE A 3 18.41 -5.54 -3.06
CA ILE A 3 16.94 -5.56 -3.27
C ILE A 3 16.46 -6.99 -3.55
N ARG A 4 17.15 -7.74 -4.40
CA ARG A 4 16.76 -9.12 -4.74
C ARG A 4 16.79 -10.05 -3.53
N GLU A 5 17.81 -9.93 -2.69
CA GLU A 5 17.95 -10.69 -1.45
C GLU A 5 16.81 -10.38 -0.48
N PHE A 6 16.46 -9.09 -0.34
CA PHE A 6 15.33 -8.66 0.45
C PHE A 6 13.99 -9.19 -0.07
N LEU A 7 13.75 -9.15 -1.37
CA LEU A 7 12.51 -9.68 -1.96
C LEU A 7 12.38 -11.20 -1.76
N ASN A 8 13.48 -11.93 -1.88
CA ASN A 8 13.52 -13.35 -1.55
C ASN A 8 13.23 -13.62 -0.06
N TYR A 9 13.81 -12.82 0.84
CA TYR A 9 13.51 -12.86 2.27
C TYR A 9 12.02 -12.65 2.55
N LEU A 10 11.40 -11.64 1.93
CA LEU A 10 9.97 -11.38 2.10
C LEU A 10 9.11 -12.56 1.61
N GLN A 11 9.47 -13.13 0.47
CA GLN A 11 8.71 -14.19 -0.15
C GLN A 11 8.85 -15.52 0.60
N PHE A 12 10.07 -15.95 0.92
CA PHE A 12 10.36 -17.30 1.40
C PHE A 12 10.49 -17.40 2.92
N GLU A 13 10.99 -16.34 3.60
CA GLU A 13 11.14 -16.36 5.06
C GLU A 13 9.95 -15.69 5.77
N ARG A 14 9.35 -14.65 5.17
CA ARG A 14 8.25 -13.88 5.75
C ARG A 14 6.87 -14.24 5.20
N ASN A 15 6.81 -15.09 4.18
CA ASN A 15 5.57 -15.54 3.52
C ASN A 15 4.65 -14.39 3.07
N TYR A 16 5.24 -13.29 2.57
CA TYR A 16 4.47 -12.18 2.04
C TYR A 16 3.82 -12.58 0.71
N SER A 17 2.62 -12.03 0.44
CA SER A 17 1.95 -12.27 -0.84
C SER A 17 2.81 -11.80 -2.01
N ALA A 18 2.72 -12.51 -3.15
CA ALA A 18 3.45 -12.14 -4.37
C ALA A 18 3.18 -10.68 -4.80
N ARG A 19 1.95 -10.18 -4.56
CA ARG A 19 1.58 -8.80 -4.82
C ARG A 19 2.39 -7.82 -3.95
N THR A 20 2.48 -8.09 -2.64
CA THR A 20 3.25 -7.24 -1.71
C THR A 20 4.73 -7.22 -2.07
N VAL A 21 5.31 -8.38 -2.40
CA VAL A 21 6.71 -8.49 -2.83
C VAL A 21 6.97 -7.67 -4.10
N LYS A 22 6.06 -7.75 -5.08
CA LYS A 22 6.15 -6.98 -6.33
C LYS A 22 6.08 -5.48 -6.06
N GLU A 23 5.12 -5.02 -5.24
CA GLU A 23 4.94 -3.59 -4.91
C GLU A 23 6.17 -3.04 -4.16
N TYR A 24 6.68 -3.76 -3.16
CA TYR A 24 7.89 -3.36 -2.45
C TYR A 24 9.11 -3.29 -3.37
N GLY A 25 9.24 -4.26 -4.29
CA GLY A 25 10.30 -4.23 -5.29
C GLY A 25 10.22 -3.02 -6.23
N ALA A 26 9.02 -2.61 -6.63
CA ALA A 26 8.81 -1.41 -7.43
C ALA A 26 9.16 -0.13 -6.65
N ASP A 27 8.70 -0.03 -5.40
CA ASP A 27 9.00 1.12 -4.52
C ASP A 27 10.49 1.31 -4.29
N LEU A 28 11.23 0.22 -4.01
CA LEU A 28 12.68 0.27 -3.80
C LEU A 28 13.44 0.66 -5.06
N LYS A 29 13.04 0.17 -6.22
CA LYS A 29 13.64 0.57 -7.50
C LYS A 29 13.39 2.03 -7.83
N GLU A 30 12.19 2.54 -7.55
CA GLU A 30 11.83 3.94 -7.75
C GLU A 30 12.70 4.85 -6.86
N PHE A 31 12.93 4.47 -5.59
CA PHE A 31 13.82 5.20 -4.70
C PHE A 31 15.29 5.09 -5.12
N GLU A 32 15.75 3.91 -5.56
CA GLU A 32 17.11 3.73 -6.08
C GLU A 32 17.37 4.64 -7.29
N LEU A 33 16.41 4.71 -8.21
CA LEU A 33 16.49 5.62 -9.35
C LEU A 33 16.53 7.08 -8.90
N TYR A 34 15.73 7.44 -7.89
CA TYR A 34 15.69 8.81 -7.36
C TYR A 34 17.07 9.24 -6.82
N PHE A 35 17.64 8.50 -5.88
CA PHE A 35 18.92 8.90 -5.29
C PHE A 35 20.08 8.80 -6.28
N LYS A 36 20.04 7.88 -7.23
CA LYS A 36 21.04 7.81 -8.32
C LYS A 36 20.98 9.02 -9.26
N ASN A 37 19.81 9.59 -9.46
CA ASN A 37 19.63 10.82 -10.25
C ASN A 37 20.09 12.07 -9.49
N LEU A 38 20.06 12.07 -8.15
CA LEU A 38 20.63 13.15 -7.32
C LEU A 38 22.15 13.15 -7.38
N ASP A 39 22.75 11.99 -7.12
CA ASP A 39 24.18 11.75 -7.20
C ASP A 39 24.46 10.29 -7.56
N ALA A 40 25.15 10.08 -8.67
CA ALA A 40 25.53 8.75 -9.16
C ALA A 40 26.42 7.95 -8.18
N HIS A 41 27.10 8.63 -7.26
CA HIS A 41 27.94 8.01 -6.22
C HIS A 41 27.14 7.52 -5.00
N LEU A 42 25.90 8.01 -4.80
CA LEU A 42 25.05 7.52 -3.72
C LEU A 42 24.78 6.01 -3.87
N SER A 43 24.74 5.32 -2.75
CA SER A 43 24.45 3.89 -2.66
C SER A 43 23.50 3.64 -1.49
N TRP A 44 22.97 2.44 -1.39
CA TRP A 44 22.15 2.02 -0.24
C TRP A 44 22.87 2.13 1.11
N GLU A 45 24.19 2.12 1.12
CA GLU A 45 25.03 2.23 2.32
C GLU A 45 25.28 3.69 2.72
N SER A 46 25.24 4.62 1.75
CA SER A 46 25.55 6.05 1.95
C SER A 46 24.32 6.95 1.99
N VAL A 47 23.13 6.42 1.65
CA VAL A 47 21.86 7.15 1.75
C VAL A 47 21.56 7.48 3.20
N ASP A 48 21.21 8.75 3.46
CA ASP A 48 20.81 9.25 4.76
C ASP A 48 19.30 9.56 4.86
N SER A 49 18.88 10.05 6.02
CA SER A 49 17.49 10.39 6.29
C SER A 49 17.00 11.59 5.47
N ASP A 50 17.89 12.49 5.06
CA ASP A 50 17.52 13.71 4.34
C ASP A 50 17.16 13.37 2.89
N VAL A 51 17.92 12.50 2.23
CA VAL A 51 17.58 11.97 0.90
C VAL A 51 16.20 11.30 0.89
N ILE A 52 15.84 10.59 1.97
CA ILE A 52 14.51 9.96 2.07
C ILE A 52 13.42 11.02 2.28
N ARG A 53 13.67 12.08 3.05
CA ARG A 53 12.73 13.21 3.24
C ARG A 53 12.47 13.93 1.92
N ASP A 54 13.54 14.28 1.20
CA ASP A 54 13.45 14.96 -0.10
C ASP A 54 12.67 14.11 -1.10
N TRP A 55 12.87 12.79 -1.08
CA TRP A 55 12.07 11.89 -1.92
C TRP A 55 10.59 11.90 -1.55
N MET A 56 10.26 11.89 -0.24
CA MET A 56 8.87 11.98 0.21
C MET A 56 8.23 13.30 -0.19
N GLU A 57 8.94 14.42 -0.08
CA GLU A 57 8.48 15.74 -0.52
C GLU A 57 8.24 15.76 -2.03
N SER A 58 9.22 15.28 -2.80
CA SER A 58 9.08 15.20 -4.27
C SER A 58 7.87 14.38 -4.72
N MET A 59 7.50 13.34 -3.96
CA MET A 59 6.30 12.56 -4.24
C MET A 59 5.02 13.34 -3.94
N MET A 60 4.99 14.10 -2.83
CA MET A 60 3.85 14.95 -2.49
C MET A 60 3.66 16.06 -3.52
N ASP A 61 4.74 16.71 -3.98
CA ASP A 61 4.72 17.74 -5.03
C ASP A 61 4.19 17.19 -6.36
N LYS A 62 4.48 15.94 -6.66
CA LYS A 62 3.92 15.23 -7.83
C LYS A 62 2.45 14.81 -7.66
N GLY A 63 1.81 15.18 -6.54
CA GLY A 63 0.40 14.89 -6.26
C GLY A 63 0.11 13.48 -5.73
N ASN A 64 1.12 12.75 -5.26
CA ASN A 64 0.87 11.46 -4.62
C ASN A 64 0.11 11.64 -3.29
N SER A 65 -0.79 10.73 -2.99
CA SER A 65 -1.51 10.74 -1.72
C SER A 65 -0.58 10.44 -0.53
N ALA A 66 -0.84 11.05 0.64
CA ALA A 66 -0.15 10.73 1.88
C ALA A 66 -0.14 9.23 2.21
N SER A 67 -1.20 8.51 1.81
CA SER A 67 -1.28 7.06 1.98
C SER A 67 -0.25 6.30 1.14
N SER A 68 -0.07 6.72 -0.12
CA SER A 68 0.92 6.13 -1.03
C SER A 68 2.35 6.40 -0.56
N VAL A 69 2.64 7.64 -0.14
CA VAL A 69 3.97 8.00 0.39
C VAL A 69 4.28 7.20 1.66
N ASN A 70 3.33 7.08 2.59
CA ASN A 70 3.52 6.27 3.80
C ASN A 70 3.72 4.78 3.51
N ARG A 71 3.06 4.23 2.48
CA ARG A 71 3.27 2.84 2.05
C ARG A 71 4.71 2.64 1.57
N ARG A 72 5.21 3.55 0.72
CA ARG A 72 6.58 3.52 0.21
C ARG A 72 7.63 3.68 1.32
N LEU A 73 7.38 4.58 2.27
CA LEU A 73 8.22 4.70 3.47
C LEU A 73 8.24 3.39 4.28
N SER A 74 7.12 2.67 4.36
CA SER A 74 7.05 1.37 5.02
C SER A 74 7.88 0.30 4.30
N ALA A 75 7.94 0.33 2.97
CA ALA A 75 8.82 -0.54 2.19
C ALA A 75 10.30 -0.26 2.48
N LEU A 76 10.72 1.04 2.51
CA LEU A 76 12.08 1.44 2.87
C LEU A 76 12.46 1.00 4.30
N ARG A 77 11.58 1.23 5.29
CA ARG A 77 11.82 0.78 6.67
C ARG A 77 12.01 -0.73 6.76
N SER A 78 11.19 -1.49 6.04
CA SER A 78 11.31 -2.94 6.01
C SER A 78 12.64 -3.37 5.38
N PHE A 79 13.04 -2.70 4.30
CA PHE A 79 14.30 -2.96 3.62
C PHE A 79 15.52 -2.61 4.48
N PHE A 80 15.59 -1.41 5.06
CA PHE A 80 16.73 -1.01 5.88
C PHE A 80 16.86 -1.83 7.16
N ARG A 81 15.74 -2.21 7.77
CA ARG A 81 15.76 -3.17 8.90
C ARG A 81 16.34 -4.52 8.51
N PHE A 82 15.96 -5.05 7.35
CA PHE A 82 16.54 -6.27 6.81
C PHE A 82 18.03 -6.08 6.52
N ALA A 83 18.41 -5.02 5.82
CA ALA A 83 19.80 -4.75 5.45
C ALA A 83 20.71 -4.58 6.70
N LEU A 84 20.20 -3.88 7.73
CA LEU A 84 20.91 -3.74 9.01
C LEU A 84 21.07 -5.09 9.72
N SER A 85 20.02 -5.93 9.74
CA SER A 85 20.08 -7.26 10.39
C SER A 85 21.04 -8.24 9.70
N ARG A 86 21.34 -8.01 8.43
CA ARG A 86 22.30 -8.79 7.64
C ARG A 86 23.68 -8.12 7.53
N ASN A 87 23.91 -7.02 8.27
CA ASN A 87 25.13 -6.22 8.22
C ASN A 87 25.49 -5.72 6.81
N LEU A 88 24.49 -5.48 5.96
CA LEU A 88 24.65 -4.93 4.61
C LEU A 88 24.75 -3.41 4.62
N VAL A 89 24.26 -2.78 5.67
CA VAL A 89 24.36 -1.34 5.96
C VAL A 89 24.75 -1.15 7.42
N SER A 90 25.36 -0.02 7.74
CA SER A 90 25.80 0.31 9.11
C SER A 90 24.73 1.01 9.95
N SER A 91 23.70 1.58 9.31
CA SER A 91 22.63 2.32 9.97
C SER A 91 21.30 2.17 9.23
N ASP A 92 20.19 2.50 9.91
CA ASP A 92 18.84 2.53 9.32
C ASP A 92 18.38 4.00 9.21
N PRO A 93 18.53 4.64 8.04
CA PRO A 93 18.15 6.05 7.85
C PRO A 93 16.62 6.25 7.84
N ALA A 94 15.84 5.19 7.68
CA ALA A 94 14.37 5.26 7.65
C ALA A 94 13.73 5.11 9.04
N HIS A 95 14.49 4.74 10.07
CA HIS A 95 13.98 4.38 11.40
C HIS A 95 13.18 5.50 12.06
N GLY A 96 13.71 6.71 12.12
CA GLY A 96 13.11 7.84 12.84
C GLY A 96 12.19 8.73 11.99
N LEU A 97 12.04 8.45 10.70
CA LEU A 97 11.27 9.31 9.81
C LEU A 97 9.76 9.18 10.08
N THR A 98 9.07 10.31 10.04
CA THR A 98 7.60 10.33 10.11
C THR A 98 7.07 10.72 8.73
N GLY A 99 6.18 9.91 8.20
CA GLY A 99 5.55 10.20 6.91
C GLY A 99 4.42 11.24 7.02
N PRO A 100 3.91 11.74 5.88
CA PRO A 100 2.88 12.76 5.86
C PRO A 100 1.60 12.33 6.58
N LYS A 101 0.95 13.29 7.24
CA LYS A 101 -0.31 13.05 7.96
C LYS A 101 -1.41 12.59 7.01
N LYS A 102 -2.04 11.48 7.34
CA LYS A 102 -3.17 10.95 6.57
C LYS A 102 -4.46 11.62 7.00
N ASN A 103 -5.22 12.11 6.05
CA ASN A 103 -6.62 12.43 6.31
C ASN A 103 -7.38 11.10 6.46
N LYS A 104 -8.08 10.96 7.58
CA LYS A 104 -8.99 9.84 7.83
C LYS A 104 -10.42 10.40 7.67
N PRO A 105 -11.04 10.29 6.49
CA PRO A 105 -12.45 10.63 6.39
C PRO A 105 -13.24 9.72 7.32
N LEU A 106 -14.29 10.26 7.92
CA LEU A 106 -15.20 9.44 8.72
C LEU A 106 -15.83 8.36 7.81
N PRO A 107 -15.95 7.13 8.30
CA PRO A 107 -16.64 6.09 7.55
C PRO A 107 -18.05 6.55 7.21
N GLN A 108 -18.45 6.42 5.96
CA GLN A 108 -19.83 6.60 5.56
C GLN A 108 -20.55 5.27 5.74
N PHE A 109 -21.63 5.31 6.50
CA PHE A 109 -22.48 4.15 6.76
C PHE A 109 -23.74 4.28 5.93
N VAL A 110 -24.17 3.21 5.30
CA VAL A 110 -25.53 3.06 4.79
C VAL A 110 -26.42 2.72 5.98
N LYS A 111 -27.51 3.45 6.18
CA LYS A 111 -28.45 3.18 7.27
C LYS A 111 -29.18 1.87 6.99
N GLU A 112 -29.56 1.17 8.04
CA GLU A 112 -30.34 -0.07 7.92
C GLU A 112 -31.63 0.14 7.13
N SER A 113 -32.33 1.23 7.41
CA SER A 113 -33.55 1.61 6.65
C SER A 113 -33.31 1.85 5.16
N GLU A 114 -32.13 2.42 4.79
CA GLU A 114 -31.77 2.63 3.38
C GLU A 114 -31.41 1.30 2.70
N MET A 115 -30.83 0.38 3.45
CA MET A 115 -30.53 -0.97 2.96
C MET A 115 -31.83 -1.79 2.80
N ASP A 116 -32.76 -1.69 3.75
CA ASP A 116 -34.07 -2.34 3.67
C ASP A 116 -34.88 -1.82 2.48
N GLU A 117 -34.86 -0.50 2.25
CA GLU A 117 -35.51 0.11 1.08
C GLU A 117 -34.86 -0.35 -0.23
N LEU A 118 -33.52 -0.43 -0.27
CA LEU A 118 -32.77 -0.94 -1.41
C LEU A 118 -33.11 -2.40 -1.71
N LEU A 119 -33.16 -3.26 -0.70
CA LEU A 119 -33.36 -4.69 -0.90
C LEU A 119 -34.81 -5.07 -1.14
N ASN A 120 -35.79 -4.35 -0.54
CA ASN A 120 -37.21 -4.66 -0.58
C ASN A 120 -38.04 -3.68 -1.42
N GLY A 121 -37.38 -2.63 -1.95
CA GLY A 121 -38.04 -1.60 -2.75
C GLY A 121 -38.50 -2.10 -4.13
N SER A 122 -39.37 -1.33 -4.74
CA SER A 122 -39.96 -1.63 -6.05
C SER A 122 -39.04 -1.42 -7.25
N MET A 123 -37.78 -1.06 -7.01
CA MET A 123 -36.79 -0.80 -8.06
C MET A 123 -36.36 -2.07 -8.82
N TRP A 124 -36.55 -3.25 -8.22
CA TRP A 124 -36.13 -4.53 -8.79
C TRP A 124 -37.22 -5.17 -9.61
N ASN A 125 -36.96 -5.46 -10.88
CA ASN A 125 -37.83 -6.30 -11.69
C ASN A 125 -37.48 -7.77 -11.46
N LEU A 126 -38.23 -8.45 -10.60
CA LEU A 126 -37.97 -9.85 -10.25
C LEU A 126 -38.18 -10.84 -11.41
N SER A 127 -38.72 -10.37 -12.56
CA SER A 127 -38.80 -11.14 -13.81
C SER A 127 -37.55 -10.95 -14.68
N ASP A 128 -36.69 -10.00 -14.38
CA ASP A 128 -35.41 -9.79 -15.08
C ASP A 128 -34.26 -10.49 -14.32
N TYR A 129 -33.56 -11.37 -15.00
CA TYR A 129 -32.44 -12.10 -14.45
C TYR A 129 -31.32 -11.18 -13.92
N LYS A 130 -31.06 -10.04 -14.59
CA LYS A 130 -30.03 -9.10 -14.16
C LYS A 130 -30.35 -8.45 -12.82
N ASP A 131 -31.60 -8.03 -12.64
CA ASP A 131 -32.09 -7.41 -11.41
C ASP A 131 -32.06 -8.42 -10.25
N VAL A 132 -32.49 -9.64 -10.50
CA VAL A 132 -32.43 -10.73 -9.50
C VAL A 132 -30.99 -11.01 -9.10
N CYS A 133 -30.05 -11.12 -10.04
CA CYS A 133 -28.65 -11.31 -9.74
C CYS A 133 -28.05 -10.15 -8.94
N ALA A 134 -28.29 -8.90 -9.36
CA ALA A 134 -27.77 -7.72 -8.69
C ALA A 134 -28.27 -7.62 -7.24
N ARG A 135 -29.57 -7.81 -7.02
CA ARG A 135 -30.18 -7.83 -5.68
C ARG A 135 -29.59 -8.95 -4.82
N THR A 136 -29.44 -10.15 -5.38
CA THR A 136 -28.88 -11.30 -4.65
C THR A 136 -27.43 -11.07 -4.24
N ILE A 137 -26.61 -10.46 -5.12
CA ILE A 137 -25.22 -10.12 -4.82
C ILE A 137 -25.14 -9.09 -3.68
N ILE A 138 -25.96 -8.02 -3.74
CA ILE A 138 -26.00 -7.00 -2.68
C ILE A 138 -26.43 -7.62 -1.36
N MET A 139 -27.46 -8.46 -1.37
CA MET A 139 -27.94 -9.18 -0.18
C MET A 139 -26.82 -10.08 0.39
N ALA A 140 -26.12 -10.84 -0.46
CA ALA A 140 -25.03 -11.70 -0.03
C ALA A 140 -23.90 -10.90 0.65
N PHE A 141 -23.50 -9.75 0.08
CA PHE A 141 -22.50 -8.89 0.70
C PHE A 141 -22.98 -8.30 2.04
N TYR A 142 -24.23 -7.89 2.11
CA TYR A 142 -24.80 -7.30 3.33
C TYR A 142 -24.90 -8.33 4.47
N GLU A 143 -25.43 -9.50 4.20
CA GLU A 143 -25.62 -10.57 5.18
C GLU A 143 -24.31 -11.21 5.66
N THR A 144 -23.35 -11.36 4.76
CA THR A 144 -22.10 -12.11 5.06
C THR A 144 -20.93 -11.20 5.39
N GLY A 145 -20.96 -9.91 4.99
CA GLY A 145 -19.82 -9.00 5.12
C GLY A 145 -18.61 -9.38 4.27
N MET A 146 -18.76 -10.29 3.30
CA MET A 146 -17.67 -10.70 2.41
C MET A 146 -17.22 -9.54 1.52
N ARG A 147 -15.93 -9.55 1.13
CA ARG A 147 -15.40 -8.60 0.17
C ARG A 147 -15.63 -9.08 -1.25
N ALA A 148 -15.72 -8.14 -2.22
CA ALA A 148 -15.95 -8.48 -3.63
C ALA A 148 -14.93 -9.45 -4.25
N ALA A 149 -13.77 -9.64 -3.62
CA ALA A 149 -12.73 -10.58 -4.08
C ALA A 149 -12.78 -11.94 -3.39
N GLU A 150 -13.65 -12.11 -2.40
CA GLU A 150 -13.90 -13.36 -1.66
C GLU A 150 -15.05 -14.12 -2.29
#